data_e342f35715a0a0055245559257d72be8
#
_entry.id   e342f35715a0a0055245559257d72be8
#
_cell.length_a   1.000
_cell.length_b   1.000
_cell.length_c   1.000
_cell.angle_alpha   90.00
_cell.angle_beta   90.00
_cell.angle_gamma   90.00
#
_symmetry.space_group_name_H-M   'P 1'
#
loop_
_entity.id
_entity.type
_entity.pdbx_description
1 polymer ?
#
loop_
_entity_poly.entity_id
_entity_poly.type
_entity_poly.pdbx_seq_one_letter_code
_entity_poly.pdbx_strand_id
1 'polypeptide(L)'
;MSIPIPHRPSGVLLGDPAAEITIDAFIDIQCPHSKAIWPRLMELMKHYQNDSVNLKIHLITLSNHRQAWDMSLGIFALAYGDAQKFYDFTTFVYERQEQFMNGQFLHKTHDDLQQLVADFAEEHSSLDRVEFLQEMN
;
A
#
# COMPACT_ATOMS: atom_id res chain seq x y z
N MET A 1 27.44 -15.76 1.70
CA MET A 1 26.35 -15.23 2.56
C MET A 1 25.04 -15.50 1.85
N SER A 2 24.18 -16.37 2.36
CA SER A 2 22.87 -16.60 1.76
C SER A 2 21.87 -15.57 2.33
N ILE A 3 21.11 -14.94 1.45
CA ILE A 3 19.99 -14.09 1.86
C ILE A 3 18.92 -15.02 2.42
N PRO A 4 18.47 -14.85 3.67
CA PRO A 4 17.41 -15.68 4.21
C PRO A 4 16.11 -15.44 3.43
N ILE A 5 15.61 -16.50 2.82
CA ILE A 5 14.29 -16.45 2.16
C ILE A 5 13.24 -16.70 3.23
N PRO A 6 12.24 -15.84 3.40
CA PRO A 6 11.16 -16.06 4.36
C PRO A 6 10.44 -17.37 4.06
N HIS A 7 10.14 -18.15 5.09
CA HIS A 7 9.35 -19.38 4.95
C HIS A 7 7.90 -19.12 4.51
N ARG A 8 7.43 -17.88 4.69
CA ARG A 8 6.11 -17.44 4.22
C ARG A 8 6.29 -16.22 3.33
N PRO A 9 5.66 -16.20 2.16
CA PRO A 9 5.66 -15.00 1.32
C PRO A 9 5.11 -13.81 2.11
N SER A 10 5.78 -12.67 1.99
CA SER A 10 5.23 -11.40 2.45
C SER A 10 3.94 -11.08 1.70
N GLY A 11 3.21 -10.10 2.15
CA GLY A 11 2.01 -9.63 1.47
C GLY A 11 0.81 -9.58 2.41
N VAL A 12 -0.19 -8.80 2.03
CA VAL A 12 -1.41 -8.60 2.79
C VAL A 12 -2.56 -9.34 2.13
N LEU A 13 -3.13 -10.31 2.85
CA LEU A 13 -4.15 -11.21 2.33
C LEU A 13 -5.55 -10.60 2.44
N LEU A 14 -6.30 -10.66 1.36
CA LEU A 14 -7.74 -10.43 1.31
C LEU A 14 -8.44 -11.70 0.84
N GLY A 15 -9.46 -12.11 1.56
CA GLY A 15 -10.21 -13.34 1.29
C GLY A 15 -9.84 -14.51 2.21
N ASP A 16 -10.35 -15.68 1.90
CA ASP A 16 -10.15 -16.89 2.71
C ASP A 16 -8.70 -17.40 2.56
N PRO A 17 -7.94 -17.56 3.66
CA PRO A 17 -6.61 -18.16 3.61
C PRO A 17 -6.58 -19.59 3.01
N ALA A 18 -7.71 -20.31 3.07
CA ALA A 18 -7.85 -21.67 2.56
C ALA A 18 -8.34 -21.71 1.10
N ALA A 19 -8.50 -20.57 0.43
CA ALA A 19 -8.94 -20.52 -0.96
C ALA A 19 -8.01 -21.33 -1.88
N GLU A 20 -8.61 -22.03 -2.85
CA GLU A 20 -7.87 -22.86 -3.79
C GLU A 20 -7.00 -22.04 -4.75
N ILE A 21 -7.40 -20.82 -5.05
CA ILE A 21 -6.69 -19.92 -5.98
C ILE A 21 -6.18 -18.71 -5.21
N THR A 22 -4.87 -18.50 -5.23
CA THR A 22 -4.25 -17.30 -4.69
C THR A 22 -3.72 -16.45 -5.83
N ILE A 23 -4.10 -15.17 -5.84
CA ILE A 23 -3.56 -14.18 -6.76
C ILE A 23 -2.53 -13.36 -5.98
N ASP A 24 -1.26 -13.47 -6.35
CA ASP A 24 -0.20 -12.60 -5.84
C ASP A 24 -0.02 -11.42 -6.78
N ALA A 25 -0.29 -10.21 -6.30
CA ALA A 25 -0.11 -8.98 -7.05
C ALA A 25 1.02 -8.14 -6.46
N PHE A 26 2.04 -7.89 -7.28
CA PHE A 26 3.17 -7.04 -6.94
C PHE A 26 2.92 -5.66 -7.53
N ILE A 27 2.65 -4.68 -6.70
CA ILE A 27 2.24 -3.35 -7.12
C ILE A 27 3.11 -2.26 -6.49
N ASP A 28 3.25 -1.16 -7.20
CA ASP A 28 3.95 0.03 -6.75
C ASP A 28 2.93 1.17 -6.57
N ILE A 29 2.90 1.75 -5.39
CA ILE A 29 1.90 2.78 -5.04
C ILE A 29 2.03 4.06 -5.88
N GLN A 30 3.19 4.32 -6.45
CA GLN A 30 3.43 5.47 -7.33
C GLN A 30 3.27 5.14 -8.82
N CYS A 31 3.13 3.86 -9.19
CA CYS A 31 3.01 3.45 -10.57
C CYS A 31 1.59 3.70 -11.12
N PRO A 32 1.43 4.46 -12.22
CA PRO A 32 0.11 4.69 -12.83
C PRO A 32 -0.58 3.42 -13.32
N HIS A 33 0.19 2.43 -13.76
CA HIS A 33 -0.35 1.13 -14.19
C HIS A 33 -0.87 0.34 -12.99
N SER A 34 -0.18 0.37 -11.86
CA SER A 34 -0.67 -0.23 -10.61
C SER A 34 -1.94 0.46 -10.12
N LYS A 35 -2.02 1.79 -10.21
CA LYS A 35 -3.25 2.55 -9.95
C LYS A 35 -4.40 2.08 -10.85
N ALA A 36 -4.14 1.88 -12.13
CA ALA A 36 -5.16 1.49 -13.10
C ALA A 36 -5.72 0.08 -12.86
N ILE A 37 -4.89 -0.87 -12.41
CA ILE A 37 -5.31 -2.25 -12.13
C ILE A 37 -6.00 -2.38 -10.76
N TRP A 38 -5.70 -1.51 -9.81
CA TRP A 38 -6.18 -1.62 -8.42
C TRP A 38 -7.71 -1.75 -8.30
N PRO A 39 -8.54 -0.88 -8.94
CA PRO A 39 -9.99 -1.03 -8.84
C PRO A 39 -10.50 -2.36 -9.39
N ARG A 40 -9.84 -2.90 -10.41
CA ARG A 40 -10.21 -4.19 -11.02
C ARG A 40 -9.91 -5.36 -10.07
N LEU A 41 -8.79 -5.30 -9.34
CA LEU A 41 -8.48 -6.28 -8.31
C LEU A 41 -9.51 -6.23 -7.17
N MET A 42 -9.91 -5.03 -6.75
CA MET A 42 -10.93 -4.85 -5.72
C MET A 42 -12.31 -5.36 -6.17
N GLU A 43 -12.69 -5.08 -7.41
CA GLU A 43 -13.93 -5.58 -8.02
C GLU A 43 -13.94 -7.11 -8.13
N LEU A 44 -12.82 -7.70 -8.56
CA LEU A 44 -12.65 -9.14 -8.62
C LEU A 44 -12.85 -9.78 -7.23
N MET A 45 -12.22 -9.23 -6.20
CA MET A 45 -12.36 -9.76 -4.84
C MET A 45 -13.77 -9.57 -4.29
N LYS A 46 -14.42 -8.45 -4.59
CA LYS A 46 -15.83 -8.24 -4.22
C LYS A 46 -16.75 -9.32 -4.82
N HIS A 47 -16.41 -9.77 -6.02
CA HIS A 47 -17.19 -10.81 -6.72
C HIS A 47 -16.91 -12.21 -6.16
N TYR A 48 -15.64 -12.53 -5.84
CA TYR A 48 -15.20 -13.88 -5.46
C TYR A 48 -14.79 -14.06 -3.99
N GLN A 49 -14.96 -13.05 -3.13
CA GLN A 49 -14.42 -13.07 -1.74
C GLN A 49 -14.94 -14.22 -0.86
N ASN A 50 -16.07 -14.80 -1.20
CA ASN A 50 -16.69 -15.92 -0.47
C ASN A 50 -16.48 -17.27 -1.16
N ASP A 51 -15.68 -17.29 -2.22
CA ASP A 51 -15.45 -18.46 -3.05
C ASP A 51 -14.00 -18.95 -2.94
N SER A 52 -13.50 -19.51 -4.03
CA SER A 52 -12.21 -20.18 -4.10
C SER A 52 -11.02 -19.25 -4.37
N VAL A 53 -11.19 -17.94 -4.24
CA VAL A 53 -10.13 -16.97 -4.62
C VAL A 53 -9.75 -16.09 -3.44
N ASN A 54 -8.45 -15.94 -3.21
CA ASN A 54 -7.92 -14.89 -2.36
C ASN A 54 -6.89 -14.02 -3.12
N LEU A 55 -6.63 -12.83 -2.60
CA LEU A 55 -5.68 -11.88 -3.16
C LEU A 55 -4.63 -11.54 -2.12
N LYS A 56 -3.38 -11.58 -2.51
CA LYS A 56 -2.26 -11.16 -1.68
C LYS A 56 -1.53 -10.00 -2.37
N ILE A 57 -1.52 -8.84 -1.73
CA ILE A 57 -0.84 -7.65 -2.24
C ILE A 57 0.56 -7.54 -1.64
N HIS A 58 1.53 -7.38 -2.53
CA HIS A 58 2.92 -7.09 -2.20
C HIS A 58 3.27 -5.69 -2.72
N LEU A 59 3.51 -4.74 -1.80
CA LEU A 59 3.99 -3.43 -2.19
C LEU A 59 5.48 -3.53 -2.54
N ILE A 60 5.81 -3.10 -3.75
CA ILE A 60 7.18 -2.97 -4.24
C ILE A 60 7.47 -1.51 -4.60
N THR A 61 8.73 -1.17 -4.69
CA THR A 61 9.17 0.18 -5.08
C THR A 61 10.07 0.07 -6.30
N LEU A 62 9.64 0.61 -7.42
CA LEU A 62 10.45 0.73 -8.61
C LEU A 62 11.51 1.82 -8.44
N SER A 63 12.68 1.63 -9.05
CA SER A 63 13.86 2.48 -8.84
C SER A 63 13.66 3.96 -9.19
N ASN A 64 12.73 4.26 -10.08
CA ASN A 64 12.41 5.62 -10.51
C ASN A 64 11.23 6.25 -9.76
N HIS A 65 10.58 5.52 -8.88
CA HIS A 65 9.44 5.98 -8.08
C HIS A 65 9.89 6.38 -6.66
N ARG A 66 10.46 7.57 -6.55
CA ARG A 66 11.16 8.05 -5.35
C ARG A 66 10.28 8.15 -4.11
N GLN A 67 8.99 8.43 -4.27
CA GLN A 67 8.05 8.65 -3.18
C GLN A 67 7.34 7.36 -2.75
N ALA A 68 7.47 6.28 -3.52
CA ALA A 68 6.74 5.03 -3.29
C ALA A 68 7.10 4.35 -1.96
N TRP A 69 8.37 4.42 -1.55
CA TRP A 69 8.82 3.79 -0.30
C TRP A 69 8.12 4.38 0.92
N ASP A 70 8.19 5.70 1.09
CA ASP A 70 7.56 6.37 2.25
C ASP A 70 6.04 6.24 2.25
N MET A 71 5.40 6.31 1.06
CA MET A 71 3.97 6.04 0.95
C MET A 71 3.62 4.62 1.39
N SER A 72 4.42 3.63 1.00
CA SER A 72 4.23 2.23 1.43
C SER A 72 4.42 2.06 2.94
N LEU A 73 5.45 2.69 3.53
CA LEU A 73 5.64 2.70 4.97
C LEU A 73 4.43 3.29 5.70
N GLY A 74 3.88 4.40 5.20
CA GLY A 74 2.68 5.01 5.75
C GLY A 74 1.45 4.11 5.68
N ILE A 75 1.28 3.38 4.58
CA ILE A 75 0.19 2.41 4.43
C ILE A 75 0.30 1.30 5.48
N PHE A 76 1.48 0.75 5.69
CA PHE A 76 1.70 -0.29 6.71
C PHE A 76 1.55 0.25 8.14
N ALA A 77 2.05 1.46 8.41
CA ALA A 77 1.93 2.10 9.71
C ALA A 77 0.45 2.33 10.09
N LEU A 78 -0.37 2.86 9.17
CA LEU A 78 -1.80 3.04 9.41
C LEU A 78 -2.53 1.72 9.57
N ALA A 79 -2.21 0.74 8.73
CA ALA A 79 -2.89 -0.57 8.76
C ALA A 79 -2.62 -1.34 10.06
N TYR A 80 -1.41 -1.23 10.59
CA TYR A 80 -0.98 -1.87 11.83
C TYR A 80 -1.38 -3.36 11.92
N GLY A 81 -1.16 -4.10 10.84
CA GLY A 81 -1.50 -5.52 10.71
C GLY A 81 -2.95 -5.83 10.33
N ASP A 82 -3.81 -4.83 10.22
CA ASP A 82 -5.20 -5.00 9.78
C ASP A 82 -5.30 -4.96 8.25
N ALA A 83 -5.68 -6.08 7.63
CA ALA A 83 -5.78 -6.20 6.19
C ALA A 83 -6.82 -5.23 5.59
N GLN A 84 -7.98 -5.06 6.22
CA GLN A 84 -9.02 -4.17 5.70
C GLN A 84 -8.55 -2.72 5.70
N LYS A 85 -7.91 -2.27 6.77
CA LYS A 85 -7.31 -0.93 6.83
C LYS A 85 -6.23 -0.73 5.76
N PHE A 86 -5.43 -1.75 5.51
CA PHE A 86 -4.43 -1.74 4.44
C PHE A 86 -5.08 -1.50 3.08
N TYR A 87 -6.10 -2.27 2.73
CA TYR A 87 -6.79 -2.15 1.44
C TYR A 87 -7.53 -0.82 1.29
N ASP A 88 -8.22 -0.39 2.33
CA ASP A 88 -8.97 0.88 2.31
C ASP A 88 -8.04 2.08 2.17
N PHE A 89 -6.94 2.11 2.91
CA PHE A 89 -5.99 3.22 2.83
C PHE A 89 -5.17 3.18 1.53
N THR A 90 -4.84 2.01 1.01
CA THR A 90 -4.20 1.90 -0.31
C THR A 90 -5.09 2.48 -1.41
N THR A 91 -6.39 2.21 -1.36
CA THR A 91 -7.38 2.81 -2.28
C THR A 91 -7.37 4.34 -2.18
N PHE A 92 -7.43 4.86 -0.96
CA PHE A 92 -7.38 6.29 -0.68
C PHE A 92 -6.12 6.96 -1.22
N VAL A 93 -4.96 6.33 -1.05
CA VAL A 93 -3.67 6.83 -1.53
C VAL A 93 -3.61 6.83 -3.06
N TYR A 94 -4.09 5.77 -3.72
CA TYR A 94 -4.15 5.73 -5.20
C TYR A 94 -5.03 6.84 -5.78
N GLU A 95 -6.13 7.19 -5.15
CA GLU A 95 -6.98 8.29 -5.58
C GLU A 95 -6.26 9.65 -5.56
N ARG A 96 -5.19 9.76 -4.77
CA ARG A 96 -4.39 10.98 -4.58
C ARG A 96 -2.99 10.87 -5.19
N GLN A 97 -2.74 9.90 -6.03
CA GLN A 97 -1.41 9.59 -6.58
C GLN A 97 -0.74 10.81 -7.23
N GLU A 98 -1.50 11.68 -7.88
CA GLU A 98 -0.98 12.88 -8.53
C GLU A 98 -0.21 13.80 -7.56
N GLN A 99 -0.53 13.77 -6.26
CA GLN A 99 0.07 14.65 -5.27
C GLN A 99 1.51 14.26 -4.91
N PHE A 100 1.91 13.01 -5.19
CA PHE A 100 3.25 12.53 -4.84
C PHE A 100 4.05 11.97 -6.04
N MET A 101 3.69 12.32 -7.25
CA MET A 101 4.49 11.99 -8.43
C MET A 101 5.83 12.74 -8.40
N ASN A 102 6.83 12.22 -9.11
CA ASN A 102 8.18 12.81 -9.14
C ASN A 102 8.18 14.30 -9.46
N GLY A 103 7.34 14.73 -10.41
CA GLY A 103 7.21 16.14 -10.79
C GLY A 103 6.79 17.05 -9.64
N GLN A 104 5.93 16.59 -8.76
CA GLN A 104 5.46 17.34 -7.61
C GLN A 104 6.53 17.49 -6.52
N PHE A 105 7.53 16.59 -6.51
CA PHE A 105 8.57 16.53 -5.49
C PHE A 105 9.95 17.00 -5.97
N LEU A 106 10.06 17.62 -7.15
CA LEU A 106 11.33 18.11 -7.69
C LEU A 106 12.07 19.07 -6.75
N HIS A 107 11.34 19.89 -6.00
CA HIS A 107 11.87 20.92 -5.10
C HIS A 107 11.41 20.73 -3.65
N LYS A 108 10.92 19.52 -3.30
CA LYS A 108 10.47 19.17 -1.96
C LYS A 108 11.48 18.25 -1.27
N THR A 109 11.44 18.27 0.05
CA THR A 109 12.31 17.47 0.90
C THR A 109 11.68 16.13 1.27
N HIS A 110 12.47 15.26 1.88
CA HIS A 110 11.95 14.03 2.49
C HIS A 110 10.95 14.33 3.61
N ASP A 111 11.19 15.38 4.41
CA ASP A 111 10.25 15.81 5.44
C ASP A 111 8.90 16.23 4.86
N ASP A 112 8.91 16.98 3.74
CA ASP A 112 7.66 17.32 3.03
C ASP A 112 6.88 16.07 2.61
N LEU A 113 7.57 15.01 2.20
CA LEU A 113 6.95 13.74 1.85
C LEU A 113 6.33 13.06 3.08
N GLN A 114 7.06 12.97 4.18
CA GLN A 114 6.53 12.40 5.43
C GLN A 114 5.31 13.17 5.94
N GLN A 115 5.34 14.50 5.83
CA GLN A 115 4.19 15.33 6.19
C GLN A 115 2.98 15.06 5.28
N LEU A 116 3.19 14.89 3.98
CA LEU A 116 2.10 14.53 3.05
C LEU A 116 1.49 13.16 3.39
N VAL A 117 2.32 12.17 3.71
CA VAL A 117 1.83 10.84 4.14
C VAL A 117 0.99 10.96 5.40
N ALA A 118 1.45 11.74 6.38
CA ALA A 118 0.71 12.00 7.61
C ALA A 118 -0.60 12.76 7.35
N ASP A 119 -0.63 13.73 6.43
CA ASP A 119 -1.84 14.43 6.02
C ASP A 119 -2.88 13.45 5.45
N PHE A 120 -2.45 12.52 4.60
CA PHE A 120 -3.31 11.47 4.06
C PHE A 120 -3.87 10.57 5.16
N ALA A 121 -3.03 10.18 6.11
CA ALA A 121 -3.45 9.33 7.22
C ALA A 121 -4.48 10.03 8.14
N GLU A 122 -4.27 11.30 8.45
CA GLU A 122 -5.22 12.11 9.23
C GLU A 122 -6.55 12.33 8.50
N GLU A 123 -6.49 12.58 7.18
CA GLU A 123 -7.70 12.74 6.36
C GLU A 123 -8.52 11.46 6.29
N HIS A 124 -7.84 10.31 6.19
CA HIS A 124 -8.50 9.00 6.07
C HIS A 124 -9.03 8.47 7.41
N SER A 125 -8.31 8.71 8.50
CA SER A 125 -8.68 8.20 9.82
C SER A 125 -8.24 9.14 10.95
N SER A 126 -8.98 9.10 12.06
CA SER A 126 -8.62 9.84 13.27
C SER A 126 -7.47 9.15 13.99
N LEU A 127 -6.24 9.61 13.76
CA LEU A 127 -5.04 9.09 14.40
C LEU A 127 -4.18 10.22 14.98
N ASP A 128 -3.27 9.87 15.90
CA ASP A 128 -2.26 10.80 16.39
C ASP A 128 -1.11 10.89 15.38
N ARG A 129 -0.88 12.10 14.86
CA ARG A 129 0.15 12.37 13.85
C ARG A 129 1.56 12.02 14.32
N VAL A 130 1.87 12.31 15.58
CA VAL A 130 3.21 12.09 16.15
C VAL A 130 3.48 10.60 16.26
N GLU A 131 2.51 9.85 16.80
CA GLU A 131 2.58 8.40 16.91
C GLU A 131 2.71 7.75 15.52
N PHE A 132 1.89 8.19 14.56
CA PHE A 132 1.93 7.70 13.18
C PHE A 132 3.31 7.91 12.53
N LEU A 133 3.89 9.11 12.65
CA LEU A 133 5.22 9.40 12.10
C LEU A 133 6.34 8.59 12.79
N GLN A 134 6.17 8.26 14.08
CA GLN A 134 7.09 7.37 14.78
C GLN A 134 7.00 5.93 14.26
N GLU A 135 5.81 5.44 13.96
CA GLU A 135 5.61 4.10 13.41
C GLU A 135 6.15 3.96 11.97
N MET A 136 6.23 5.07 11.22
CA MET A 136 6.82 5.07 9.87
C MET A 136 8.36 4.94 9.88
N ASN A 137 9.04 5.30 10.97
CA ASN A 137 10.50 5.34 11.09
C ASN A 137 11.04 4.23 11.98
#